data_e70f7133183e86c59a23865dc7b8a2d1
#
_entry.id   e70f7133183e86c59a23865dc7b8a2d1
#
_cell.length_a   1.000
_cell.length_b   1.000
_cell.length_c   1.000
_cell.angle_alpha   90.00
_cell.angle_beta   90.00
_cell.angle_gamma   90.00
#
_symmetry.space_group_name_H-M   'P 1'
#
loop_
_entity.id
_entity.type
_entity.pdbx_description
1 polymer ?
#
loop_
_entity_poly.entity_id
_entity_poly.type
_entity_poly.pdbx_seq_one_letter_code
_entity_poly.pdbx_strand_id
1 'polypeptide(L)'
;LFFTDPEEYEGGEMVIEDTFGTHEVKLPAGDMILYPSTSLHRVEPVTKGIRMVSFMWTQSMIRSAWKRTILFELDNTIQSLRAKYGETQEAVNLSIHYHKLIQEWAEL
;
A
#
# COMPACT_ATOMS: atom_id res chain seq x y z
N LEU A 1 -11.06 1.38 1.92
CA LEU A 1 -11.72 0.08 1.76
C LEU A 1 -13.00 0.24 0.96
N PHE A 2 -13.12 -0.49 -0.13
CA PHE A 2 -14.27 -0.43 -1.03
C PHE A 2 -15.32 -1.47 -0.62
N PHE A 3 -16.60 -1.08 -0.65
CA PHE A 3 -17.71 -1.97 -0.35
C PHE A 3 -18.61 -2.24 -1.56
N THR A 4 -18.42 -1.52 -2.66
CA THR A 4 -19.17 -1.71 -3.91
C THR A 4 -18.22 -2.07 -5.04
N ASP A 5 -18.66 -2.97 -5.90
CA ASP A 5 -17.88 -3.35 -7.09
C ASP A 5 -17.90 -2.23 -8.14
N PRO A 6 -16.87 -2.12 -8.98
CA PRO A 6 -16.78 -1.09 -10.01
C PRO A 6 -17.97 -1.02 -10.94
N GLU A 7 -18.63 -2.16 -11.19
CA GLU A 7 -19.78 -2.27 -12.08
C GLU A 7 -21.07 -1.73 -11.48
N GLU A 8 -21.13 -1.53 -10.16
CA GLU A 8 -22.33 -1.08 -9.46
C GLU A 8 -22.55 0.42 -9.52
N TYR A 9 -21.58 1.17 -10.02
CA TYR A 9 -21.68 2.62 -10.13
C TYR A 9 -20.86 3.17 -11.31
N GLU A 10 -21.27 4.33 -11.81
CA GLU A 10 -20.58 5.06 -12.86
C GLU A 10 -19.95 6.32 -12.29
N GLY A 11 -18.76 6.65 -12.76
CA GLY A 11 -17.96 7.72 -12.16
C GLY A 11 -17.36 7.26 -10.83
N GLY A 12 -17.10 8.19 -9.96
CA GLY A 12 -16.60 7.89 -8.62
C GLY A 12 -15.17 7.38 -8.56
N GLU A 13 -14.40 7.55 -9.62
CA GLU A 13 -12.98 7.18 -9.60
C GLU A 13 -12.25 8.03 -8.56
N MET A 14 -11.41 7.39 -7.77
CA MET A 14 -10.48 8.08 -6.91
C MET A 14 -9.24 8.44 -7.72
N VAL A 15 -8.93 9.72 -7.80
CA VAL A 15 -7.79 10.23 -8.55
C VAL A 15 -6.72 10.64 -7.57
N ILE A 16 -5.55 10.03 -7.69
CA ILE A 16 -4.38 10.34 -6.86
C ILE A 16 -3.30 10.89 -7.79
N GLU A 17 -2.80 12.07 -7.46
CA GLU A 17 -1.72 12.72 -8.21
C GLU A 17 -0.42 12.60 -7.41
N ASP A 18 0.62 12.13 -8.07
CA ASP A 18 1.97 12.10 -7.53
C ASP A 18 2.97 12.76 -8.50
N THR A 19 4.26 12.69 -8.16
CA THR A 19 5.33 13.28 -8.98
C THR A 19 5.42 12.67 -10.36
N PHE A 20 4.95 11.44 -10.54
CA PHE A 20 5.07 10.68 -11.79
C PHE A 20 3.77 10.64 -12.61
N GLY A 21 2.72 11.28 -12.13
CA GLY A 21 1.48 11.38 -12.87
C GLY A 21 0.24 11.15 -12.03
N THR A 22 -0.84 10.88 -12.73
CA THR A 22 -2.18 10.71 -12.16
C THR A 22 -2.59 9.25 -12.22
N HIS A 23 -3.13 8.75 -11.11
CA HIS A 23 -3.62 7.37 -10.99
C HIS A 23 -5.11 7.39 -10.70
N GLU A 24 -5.89 6.70 -11.52
CA GLU A 24 -7.32 6.49 -11.28
C GLU A 24 -7.52 5.13 -10.62
N VAL A 25 -8.28 5.13 -9.52
CA VAL A 25 -8.48 3.92 -8.71
C VAL A 25 -9.97 3.66 -8.55
N LYS A 26 -10.38 2.45 -8.92
CA LYS A 26 -11.74 1.97 -8.77
C LYS A 26 -11.65 0.45 -8.57
N LEU A 27 -11.69 0.01 -7.31
CA LEU A 27 -11.36 -1.35 -6.92
C LEU A 27 -12.62 -2.17 -6.59
N PRO A 28 -12.55 -3.51 -6.73
CA PRO A 28 -13.62 -4.40 -6.30
C PRO A 28 -13.95 -4.27 -4.81
N ALA A 29 -15.17 -4.66 -4.45
CA ALA A 29 -15.59 -4.73 -3.05
C ALA A 29 -14.65 -5.65 -2.26
N GLY A 30 -14.24 -5.21 -1.08
CA GLY A 30 -13.29 -5.90 -0.23
C GLY A 30 -11.83 -5.49 -0.44
N ASP A 31 -11.52 -4.83 -1.54
CA ASP A 31 -10.18 -4.32 -1.79
C ASP A 31 -9.94 -2.98 -1.08
N MET A 32 -8.69 -2.69 -0.84
CA MET A 32 -8.26 -1.47 -0.14
C MET A 32 -7.09 -0.84 -0.88
N ILE A 33 -7.05 0.47 -0.91
CA ILE A 33 -5.89 1.23 -1.34
C ILE A 33 -5.29 1.99 -0.15
N LEU A 34 -3.98 1.96 -0.04
CA LEU A 34 -3.21 2.75 0.92
C LEU A 34 -2.36 3.74 0.14
N TYR A 35 -2.44 5.01 0.50
CA TYR A 35 -1.67 6.07 -0.16
C TYR A 35 -1.25 7.11 0.87
N PRO A 36 -0.15 7.87 0.61
CA PRO A 36 0.27 8.94 1.50
C PRO A 36 -0.80 10.02 1.60
N SER A 37 -1.13 10.43 2.81
CA SER A 37 -2.15 11.48 3.04
C SER A 37 -1.75 12.84 2.45
N THR A 38 -0.46 13.04 2.20
CA THR A 38 0.08 14.24 1.58
C THR A 38 -0.08 14.27 0.06
N SER A 39 -0.47 13.16 -0.57
CA SER A 39 -0.74 13.11 -1.99
C SER A 39 -2.00 13.91 -2.31
N LEU A 40 -1.94 14.67 -3.40
CA LEU A 40 -3.13 15.35 -3.90
C LEU A 40 -4.11 14.30 -4.43
N HIS A 41 -5.33 14.33 -3.93
CA HIS A 41 -6.33 13.32 -4.30
C HIS A 41 -7.72 13.93 -4.31
N ARG A 42 -8.59 13.33 -5.11
CA ARG A 42 -10.01 13.67 -5.19
C ARG A 42 -10.82 12.46 -5.61
N VAL A 43 -12.12 12.51 -5.40
CA VAL A 43 -13.07 11.53 -5.93
C VAL A 43 -13.91 12.21 -6.99
N GLU A 44 -13.95 11.65 -8.19
CA GLU A 44 -14.79 12.13 -9.26
C GLU A 44 -16.27 11.92 -8.93
N PRO A 45 -17.18 12.75 -9.46
CA PRO A 45 -18.61 12.60 -9.19
C PRO A 45 -19.14 11.23 -9.59
N VAL A 46 -19.97 10.63 -8.75
CA VAL A 46 -20.75 9.44 -9.07
C VAL A 46 -21.95 9.86 -9.89
N THR A 47 -22.06 9.38 -11.12
CA THR A 47 -23.12 9.77 -12.05
C THR A 47 -24.28 8.79 -12.05
N LYS A 48 -24.06 7.55 -11.61
CA LYS A 48 -25.08 6.49 -11.53
C LYS A 48 -24.67 5.48 -10.46
N GLY A 49 -25.65 4.93 -9.75
CA GLY A 49 -25.42 3.95 -8.70
C GLY A 49 -24.95 4.58 -7.41
N ILE A 50 -24.41 3.74 -6.52
CA ILE A 50 -23.94 4.15 -5.20
C ILE A 50 -22.50 3.62 -5.02
N ARG A 51 -21.62 4.54 -4.65
CA ARG A 51 -20.25 4.23 -4.24
C ARG A 51 -20.20 4.22 -2.72
N MET A 52 -19.95 3.04 -2.15
CA MET A 52 -19.83 2.88 -0.71
C MET A 52 -18.40 2.51 -0.34
N VAL A 53 -17.77 3.32 0.49
CA VAL A 53 -16.39 3.11 0.94
C VAL A 53 -16.26 3.51 2.42
N SER A 54 -15.23 3.00 3.06
CA SER A 54 -14.75 3.58 4.32
C SER A 54 -13.33 4.07 4.15
N PHE A 55 -12.96 5.09 4.91
CA PHE A 55 -11.58 5.55 4.98
C PHE A 55 -11.13 5.63 6.42
N MET A 56 -9.84 5.49 6.62
CA MET A 56 -9.23 5.58 7.93
C MET A 56 -7.84 6.19 7.81
N TRP A 57 -7.40 6.80 8.90
CA TRP A 57 -6.05 7.30 9.01
C TRP A 57 -5.17 6.23 9.63
N THR A 58 -4.06 5.93 8.99
CA THR A 58 -3.08 4.97 9.49
C THR A 58 -1.75 5.69 9.65
N GLN A 59 -1.15 5.57 10.82
CA GLN A 59 0.18 6.09 11.06
C GLN A 59 1.18 4.94 11.06
N SER A 60 2.22 5.07 10.21
CA SER A 60 3.29 4.08 10.18
C SER A 60 4.10 4.14 11.48
N MET A 61 4.41 2.98 12.05
CA MET A 61 5.37 2.88 13.15
C MET A 61 6.78 3.24 12.70
N ILE A 62 7.08 3.10 11.41
CA ILE A 62 8.35 3.54 10.83
C ILE A 62 8.11 4.95 10.26
N ARG A 63 8.54 5.96 11.00
CA ARG A 63 8.24 7.37 10.70
C ARG A 63 8.93 7.87 9.43
N SER A 64 10.17 7.48 9.21
CA SER A 64 10.97 7.90 8.07
C SER A 64 10.51 7.21 6.79
N ALA A 65 10.16 7.99 5.76
CA ALA A 65 9.83 7.45 4.44
C ALA A 65 11.02 6.71 3.82
N TRP A 66 12.24 7.20 4.06
CA TRP A 66 13.47 6.55 3.59
C TRP A 66 13.65 5.17 4.21
N LYS A 67 13.45 5.06 5.52
CA LYS A 67 13.55 3.77 6.22
C LYS A 67 12.46 2.79 5.75
N ARG A 68 11.24 3.27 5.50
CA ARG A 68 10.17 2.44 4.92
C ARG A 68 10.56 1.90 3.55
N THR A 69 11.16 2.73 2.72
CA THR A 69 11.64 2.31 1.39
C THR A 69 12.70 1.22 1.51
N ILE A 70 13.67 1.39 2.41
CA ILE A 70 14.71 0.37 2.66
C ILE A 70 14.08 -0.96 3.07
N LEU A 71 13.15 -0.93 4.01
CA LEU A 71 12.47 -2.14 4.49
C LEU A 71 11.66 -2.81 3.39
N PHE A 72 10.97 -2.04 2.57
CA PHE A 72 10.20 -2.55 1.43
C PHE A 72 11.10 -3.23 0.40
N GLU A 73 12.18 -2.58 0.03
CA GLU A 73 13.14 -3.13 -0.93
C GLU A 73 13.81 -4.40 -0.39
N LEU A 74 14.18 -4.40 0.89
CA LEU A 74 14.77 -5.56 1.54
C LEU A 74 13.79 -6.74 1.58
N ASP A 75 12.53 -6.49 1.94
CA ASP A 75 11.51 -7.53 1.96
C ASP A 75 11.30 -8.12 0.56
N ASN A 76 11.18 -7.29 -0.46
CA ASN A 76 11.05 -7.74 -1.84
C ASN A 76 12.23 -8.59 -2.28
N THR A 77 13.45 -8.23 -1.89
CA THR A 77 14.66 -9.01 -2.20
C THR A 77 14.63 -10.36 -1.51
N ILE A 78 14.22 -10.41 -0.25
CA ILE A 78 14.08 -11.66 0.50
C ILE A 78 13.05 -12.57 -0.17
N GLN A 79 11.89 -12.03 -0.53
CA GLN A 79 10.85 -12.81 -1.20
C GLN A 79 11.31 -13.32 -2.57
N SER A 80 12.08 -12.52 -3.30
CA SER A 80 12.65 -12.92 -4.57
C SER A 80 13.66 -14.07 -4.40
N LEU A 81 14.49 -14.02 -3.38
CA LEU A 81 15.43 -15.12 -3.07
C LEU A 81 14.67 -16.42 -2.72
N ARG A 82 13.63 -16.32 -1.93
CA ARG A 82 12.79 -17.47 -1.59
C ARG A 82 12.12 -18.08 -2.81
N ALA A 83 11.64 -17.24 -3.72
CA ALA A 83 11.02 -17.71 -4.95
C ALA A 83 12.00 -18.45 -5.86
N LYS A 84 13.27 -18.03 -5.88
CA LYS A 84 14.30 -18.63 -6.75
C LYS A 84 14.97 -19.86 -6.14
N TYR A 85 15.23 -19.85 -4.84
CA TYR A 85 16.08 -20.84 -4.18
C TYR A 85 15.42 -21.56 -3.00
N GLY A 86 14.16 -21.22 -2.68
CA GLY A 86 13.48 -21.74 -1.52
C GLY A 86 13.94 -21.10 -0.19
N GLU A 87 13.61 -21.72 0.91
CA GLU A 87 13.96 -21.24 2.25
C GLU A 87 15.40 -21.66 2.57
N THR A 88 16.34 -20.85 2.16
CA THR A 88 17.76 -21.03 2.44
C THR A 88 18.15 -20.43 3.78
N GLN A 89 19.33 -20.80 4.30
CA GLN A 89 19.85 -20.19 5.53
C GLN A 89 20.07 -18.68 5.35
N GLU A 90 20.47 -18.24 4.16
CA GLU A 90 20.64 -16.83 3.83
C GLU A 90 19.32 -16.07 3.86
N ALA A 91 18.27 -16.64 3.34
CA ALA A 91 16.92 -16.03 3.40
C ALA A 91 16.44 -15.90 4.84
N VAL A 92 16.67 -16.91 5.67
CA VAL A 92 16.35 -16.87 7.12
C VAL A 92 17.14 -15.76 7.80
N ASN A 93 18.44 -15.69 7.56
CA ASN A 93 19.31 -14.67 8.16
C ASN A 93 18.91 -13.26 7.76
N LEU A 94 18.59 -13.04 6.49
CA LEU A 94 18.10 -11.75 6.01
C LEU A 94 16.77 -11.37 6.65
N SER A 95 15.86 -12.32 6.83
CA SER A 95 14.59 -12.10 7.52
C SER A 95 14.80 -11.69 8.98
N ILE A 96 15.77 -12.30 9.65
CA ILE A 96 16.13 -11.93 11.03
C ILE A 96 16.60 -10.47 11.06
N HIS A 97 17.46 -10.05 10.14
CA HIS A 97 17.92 -8.66 10.06
C HIS A 97 16.81 -7.69 9.71
N TYR A 98 15.90 -8.07 8.82
CA TYR A 98 14.70 -7.28 8.51
C TYR A 98 13.88 -6.99 9.78
N HIS A 99 13.61 -8.01 10.58
CA HIS A 99 12.87 -7.84 11.83
C HIS A 99 13.64 -7.02 12.88
N LYS A 100 14.96 -7.17 12.95
CA LYS A 100 15.81 -6.33 13.82
C LYS A 100 15.73 -4.87 13.43
N LEU A 101 15.73 -4.56 12.13
CA LEU A 101 15.59 -3.19 11.65
C LEU A 101 14.22 -2.60 11.99
N ILE A 102 13.15 -3.39 11.86
CA ILE A 102 11.83 -2.96 12.29
C ILE A 102 11.83 -2.63 13.77
N GLN A 103 12.38 -3.49 14.62
CA GLN A 103 12.45 -3.25 16.05
C GLN A 103 13.25 -2.00 16.40
N GLU A 104 14.35 -1.77 15.70
CA GLU A 104 15.20 -0.61 15.93
C GLU A 104 14.54 0.72 15.49
N TRP A 105 13.81 0.68 14.39
CA TRP A 105 13.26 1.88 13.76
C TRP A 105 11.80 2.16 14.12
N ALA A 106 11.10 1.21 14.71
CA ALA A 106 9.70 1.40 15.08
C ALA A 106 9.55 2.41 16.21
N GLU A 107 8.59 3.30 16.05
CA GLU A 107 8.19 4.30 17.05
C GLU A 107 6.70 4.16 17.32
N LEU A 108 6.31 4.01 18.57
CA LEU A 108 4.93 3.86 18.99
C LEU A 108 4.31 5.19 19.44
#